data_14b0ec345a0e383b524d1da415055d8b
#
_entry.id   14b0ec345a0e383b524d1da415055d8b
#
_cell.length_a   1.000
_cell.length_b   1.000
_cell.length_c   1.000
_cell.angle_alpha   90.00
_cell.angle_beta   90.00
_cell.angle_gamma   90.00
#
_symmetry.space_group_name_H-M   'P 1'
#
loop_
_entity.id
_entity.type
_entity.pdbx_description
1 polymer ?
#
loop_
_entity_poly.entity_id
_entity_poly.type
_entity_poly.pdbx_seq_one_letter_code
_entity_poly.pdbx_strand_id
1 'polypeptide(L)'
;MKKIFAIVLTTILALVTLVGCSGGGNSITVAVPNDATNEARALLLLQEKGYITLKEGAGITATVRDIAENPKNIQFREVEAAQVPNVLQDVDYAVINSNYAISAKLNPVQDSLAMENSSSSY
;
A
#
# COMPACT_ATOMS: atom_id res chain seq x y z
N MET A 1 -17.00 7.06 4.33
CA MET A 1 -17.30 5.62 4.28
C MET A 1 -16.05 4.86 4.69
N LYS A 2 -16.09 4.24 5.84
CA LYS A 2 -14.96 3.46 6.36
C LYS A 2 -15.03 2.08 5.72
N LYS A 3 -14.07 1.76 4.85
CA LYS A 3 -13.90 0.38 4.40
C LYS A 3 -13.10 -0.37 5.46
N ILE A 4 -13.80 -1.04 6.35
CA ILE A 4 -13.21 -1.93 7.34
C ILE A 4 -12.99 -3.26 6.63
N PHE A 5 -11.74 -3.67 6.51
CA PHE A 5 -11.41 -4.99 6.02
C PHE A 5 -11.40 -5.99 7.18
N ALA A 6 -12.43 -6.82 7.22
CA ALA A 6 -12.36 -8.07 7.97
C ALA A 6 -11.66 -9.08 7.05
N ILE A 7 -10.50 -9.56 7.47
CA ILE A 7 -9.85 -10.69 6.82
C ILE A 7 -10.63 -11.93 7.21
N VAL A 8 -11.51 -12.39 6.35
CA VAL A 8 -12.09 -13.72 6.46
C VAL A 8 -11.25 -14.66 5.62
N LEU A 9 -10.44 -15.44 6.32
CA LEU A 9 -9.69 -16.54 5.73
C LEU A 9 -10.65 -17.71 5.54
N THR A 10 -11.26 -17.81 4.37
CA THR A 10 -11.94 -19.03 3.95
C THR A 10 -11.12 -19.74 2.90
N THR A 11 -10.48 -20.82 3.32
CA THR A 11 -9.91 -21.81 2.43
C THR A 11 -11.03 -22.56 1.72
N ILE A 12 -11.27 -22.23 0.46
CA ILE A 12 -12.06 -23.10 -0.41
C ILE A 12 -11.12 -23.62 -1.47
N LEU A 13 -10.80 -24.89 -1.32
CA LEU A 13 -10.16 -25.70 -2.34
C LEU A 13 -11.20 -26.01 -3.42
N ALA A 14 -11.26 -25.21 -4.45
CA ALA A 14 -12.05 -25.52 -5.63
C ALA A 14 -11.09 -25.77 -6.81
N LEU A 15 -11.06 -27.01 -7.20
CA LEU A 15 -10.46 -27.46 -8.44
C LEU A 15 -11.27 -26.86 -9.58
N VAL A 16 -10.78 -25.83 -10.24
CA VAL A 16 -11.40 -25.30 -11.44
C VAL A 16 -10.45 -25.40 -12.61
N THR A 17 -10.90 -26.18 -13.55
CA THR A 17 -10.32 -26.34 -14.89
C THR A 17 -10.08 -25.02 -15.60
N LEU A 18 -8.90 -24.96 -16.21
CA LEU A 18 -8.49 -23.87 -17.09
C LEU A 18 -9.55 -23.55 -18.13
N VAL A 19 -10.06 -22.35 -18.10
CA VAL A 19 -10.40 -21.63 -19.31
C VAL A 19 -9.66 -20.30 -19.26
N GLY A 20 -8.75 -20.11 -20.17
CA GLY A 20 -7.94 -18.92 -20.27
C GLY A 20 -8.82 -17.69 -20.49
N CYS A 21 -8.85 -16.81 -19.51
CA CYS A 21 -9.16 -15.42 -19.66
C CYS A 21 -8.14 -14.63 -18.87
N SER A 22 -7.30 -13.96 -19.61
CA SER A 22 -6.40 -12.95 -19.13
C SER A 22 -7.14 -11.93 -18.25
N GLY A 23 -6.62 -11.68 -17.05
CA GLY A 23 -6.92 -10.47 -16.33
C GLY A 23 -8.09 -10.54 -15.36
N GLY A 24 -8.05 -11.41 -14.41
CA GLY A 24 -9.01 -11.44 -13.30
C GLY A 24 -8.40 -11.75 -11.96
N GLY A 25 -7.10 -11.57 -11.81
CA GLY A 25 -6.49 -11.59 -10.49
C GLY A 25 -6.93 -10.34 -9.73
N ASN A 26 -7.48 -10.49 -8.54
CA ASN A 26 -7.79 -9.38 -7.66
C ASN A 26 -6.49 -8.62 -7.35
N SER A 27 -6.17 -7.62 -8.17
CA SER A 27 -5.07 -6.72 -7.90
C SER A 27 -5.52 -5.69 -6.87
N ILE A 28 -4.69 -5.45 -5.89
CA ILE A 28 -4.89 -4.42 -4.87
C ILE A 28 -4.21 -3.16 -5.38
N THR A 29 -4.92 -2.05 -5.42
CA THR A 29 -4.35 -0.75 -5.78
C THR A 29 -4.00 0.03 -4.53
N VAL A 30 -2.75 0.48 -4.45
CA VAL A 30 -2.24 1.29 -3.33
C VAL A 30 -1.68 2.60 -3.86
N ALA A 31 -2.23 3.71 -3.39
CA ALA A 31 -1.67 5.03 -3.67
C ALA A 31 -0.52 5.33 -2.71
N VAL A 32 0.57 5.84 -3.26
CA VAL A 32 1.77 6.26 -2.52
C VAL A 32 2.22 7.63 -2.98
N PRO A 33 2.89 8.40 -2.10
CA PRO A 33 3.50 9.66 -2.53
C PRO A 33 4.54 9.44 -3.63
N ASN A 34 4.63 10.37 -4.56
CA ASN A 34 5.56 10.29 -5.70
C ASN A 34 6.88 11.03 -5.48
N ASP A 35 7.05 11.71 -4.37
CA ASP A 35 8.34 12.31 -4.02
C ASP A 35 9.28 11.27 -3.42
N ALA A 36 10.56 11.38 -3.74
CA ALA A 36 11.56 10.34 -3.42
C ALA A 36 11.60 9.95 -1.94
N THR A 37 11.49 10.91 -1.04
CA THR A 37 11.57 10.66 0.41
C THR A 37 10.33 9.92 0.92
N ASN A 38 9.14 10.41 0.58
CA ASN A 38 7.90 9.82 1.09
C ASN A 38 7.53 8.52 0.36
N GLU A 39 7.88 8.38 -0.92
CA GLU A 39 7.74 7.11 -1.62
C GLU A 39 8.56 6.01 -0.96
N ALA A 40 9.84 6.27 -0.68
CA ALA A 40 10.71 5.31 0.00
C ALA A 40 10.14 4.92 1.38
N ARG A 41 9.69 5.88 2.16
CA ARG A 41 9.07 5.62 3.47
C ARG A 41 7.80 4.79 3.34
N ALA A 42 6.97 5.07 2.35
CA ALA A 42 5.75 4.29 2.09
C ALA A 42 6.09 2.84 1.77
N LEU A 43 7.06 2.60 0.91
CA LEU A 43 7.49 1.25 0.54
C LEU A 43 8.14 0.50 1.71
N LEU A 44 8.94 1.18 2.52
CA LEU A 44 9.55 0.61 3.71
C LEU A 44 8.47 0.21 4.75
N LEU A 45 7.45 1.03 4.93
CA LEU A 45 6.31 0.69 5.79
C LEU A 45 5.59 -0.56 5.29
N LEU A 46 5.33 -0.65 4.00
CA LEU A 46 4.68 -1.83 3.41
C LEU A 46 5.55 -3.09 3.55
N GLN A 47 6.86 -2.96 3.43
CA GLN A 47 7.80 -4.06 3.69
C GLN A 47 7.78 -4.47 5.16
N GLU A 48 7.83 -3.51 6.09
CA GLU A 48 7.76 -3.77 7.53
C GLU A 48 6.49 -4.55 7.91
N LYS A 49 5.38 -4.24 7.25
CA LYS A 49 4.09 -4.93 7.48
C LYS A 49 3.95 -6.25 6.68
N GLY A 50 4.97 -6.64 5.92
CA GLY A 50 5.00 -7.92 5.22
C GLY A 50 4.22 -7.97 3.90
N TYR A 51 3.88 -6.84 3.30
CA TYR A 51 3.13 -6.79 2.05
C TYR A 51 4.01 -6.89 0.81
N ILE A 52 5.22 -6.43 0.88
CA ILE A 52 6.21 -6.47 -0.21
C ILE A 52 7.59 -6.76 0.36
N THR A 53 8.53 -7.11 -0.51
CA THR A 53 9.95 -7.17 -0.19
C THR A 53 10.72 -6.29 -1.19
N LEU A 54 11.52 -5.38 -0.67
CA LEU A 54 12.38 -4.53 -1.47
C LEU A 54 13.72 -5.24 -1.76
N LYS A 55 14.37 -4.84 -2.84
CA LYS A 55 15.74 -5.27 -3.13
C LYS A 55 16.68 -4.88 -2.00
N GLU A 56 17.64 -5.72 -1.73
CA GLU A 56 18.67 -5.45 -0.73
C GLU A 56 19.38 -4.11 -1.02
N GLY A 57 19.53 -3.28 0.01
CA GLY A 57 20.19 -1.99 -0.11
C GLY A 57 19.34 -0.84 -0.66
N ALA A 58 18.08 -1.07 -1.03
CA ALA A 58 17.19 -0.01 -1.52
C ALA A 58 16.96 1.09 -0.47
N GLY A 59 16.65 0.71 0.76
CA GLY A 59 16.56 1.63 1.91
C GLY A 59 15.75 2.90 1.64
N ILE A 60 16.28 4.01 2.11
CA ILE A 60 15.64 5.34 2.01
C ILE A 60 15.60 5.94 0.59
N THR A 61 16.13 5.23 -0.38
CA THR A 61 16.08 5.61 -1.80
C THR A 61 15.19 4.67 -2.62
N ALA A 62 14.43 3.81 -1.96
CA ALA A 62 13.57 2.83 -2.60
C ALA A 62 12.52 3.48 -3.49
N THR A 63 12.30 2.88 -4.64
CA THR A 63 11.21 3.20 -5.56
C THR A 63 10.41 1.94 -5.86
N VAL A 64 9.27 2.07 -6.53
CA VAL A 64 8.47 0.90 -6.96
C VAL A 64 9.25 -0.07 -7.84
N ARG A 65 10.32 0.38 -8.49
CA ARG A 65 11.23 -0.47 -9.28
C ARG A 65 12.12 -1.36 -8.43
N ASP A 66 12.24 -1.06 -7.15
CA ASP A 66 13.07 -1.81 -6.20
C ASP A 66 12.29 -2.89 -5.47
N ILE A 67 11.06 -3.13 -5.85
CA ILE A 67 10.25 -4.22 -5.29
C ILE A 67 10.76 -5.54 -5.87
N ALA A 68 11.31 -6.39 -5.00
CA ALA A 68 11.79 -7.72 -5.36
C ALA A 68 10.67 -8.76 -5.31
N GLU A 69 9.77 -8.67 -4.34
CA GLU A 69 8.64 -9.56 -4.17
C GLU A 69 7.36 -8.78 -3.92
N ASN A 70 6.31 -9.15 -4.62
CA ASN A 70 4.99 -8.54 -4.53
C ASN A 70 3.91 -9.64 -4.55
N PRO A 71 3.84 -10.46 -3.49
CA PRO A 71 2.97 -11.65 -3.49
C PRO A 71 1.48 -11.33 -3.54
N LYS A 72 1.09 -10.11 -3.16
CA LYS A 72 -0.31 -9.65 -3.19
C LYS A 72 -0.69 -8.97 -4.50
N ASN A 73 0.23 -8.93 -5.47
CA ASN A 73 0.02 -8.28 -6.75
C ASN A 73 -0.49 -6.83 -6.60
N ILE A 74 0.18 -6.07 -5.77
CA ILE A 74 -0.16 -4.66 -5.52
C ILE A 74 0.18 -3.84 -6.77
N GLN A 75 -0.79 -3.05 -7.22
CA GLN A 75 -0.61 -2.04 -8.26
C GLN A 75 -0.39 -0.70 -7.57
N PHE A 76 0.76 -0.12 -7.76
CA PHE A 76 1.11 1.16 -7.14
C PHE A 76 0.65 2.32 -8.01
N ARG A 77 -0.03 3.26 -7.38
CA ARG A 77 -0.39 4.54 -7.99
C ARG A 77 0.40 5.64 -7.30
N GLU A 78 1.38 6.17 -8.00
CA GLU A 78 2.22 7.26 -7.51
C GLU A 78 1.49 8.58 -7.70
N VAL A 79 1.29 9.31 -6.61
CA VAL A 79 0.50 10.55 -6.57
C VAL A 79 1.24 11.57 -5.71
N GLU A 80 1.14 12.85 -6.06
CA GLU A 80 1.66 13.91 -5.21
C GLU A 80 1.15 13.75 -3.77
N ALA A 81 2.04 13.85 -2.77
CA ALA A 81 1.74 13.56 -1.37
C ALA A 81 0.50 14.31 -0.85
N ALA A 82 0.36 15.58 -1.22
CA ALA A 82 -0.79 16.40 -0.85
C ALA A 82 -2.11 15.92 -1.50
N GLN A 83 -2.04 15.21 -2.60
CA GLN A 83 -3.20 14.72 -3.36
C GLN A 83 -3.60 13.29 -2.99
N VAL A 84 -2.76 12.55 -2.28
CA VAL A 84 -3.06 11.17 -1.91
C VAL A 84 -4.40 11.03 -1.18
N PRO A 85 -4.77 11.90 -0.22
CA PRO A 85 -6.08 11.82 0.42
C PRO A 85 -7.26 11.93 -0.56
N ASN A 86 -7.10 12.69 -1.63
CA ASN A 86 -8.16 12.94 -2.61
C ASN A 86 -8.45 11.72 -3.50
N VAL A 87 -7.50 10.82 -3.66
CA VAL A 87 -7.67 9.59 -4.46
C VAL A 87 -8.04 8.38 -3.62
N LEU A 88 -8.27 8.54 -2.33
CA LEU A 88 -8.54 7.44 -1.40
C LEU A 88 -9.78 6.62 -1.80
N GLN A 89 -10.76 7.24 -2.45
CA GLN A 89 -11.96 6.55 -2.94
C GLN A 89 -11.71 5.72 -4.22
N ASP A 90 -10.64 6.03 -4.94
CA ASP A 90 -10.31 5.40 -6.23
C ASP A 90 -9.32 4.23 -6.09
N VAL A 91 -8.82 4.01 -4.89
CA VAL A 91 -7.83 2.97 -4.57
C VAL A 91 -8.31 2.10 -3.41
N ASP A 92 -7.71 0.94 -3.25
CA ASP A 92 -8.03 0.06 -2.12
C ASP A 92 -7.39 0.56 -0.83
N TYR A 93 -6.15 1.04 -0.92
CA TYR A 93 -5.39 1.59 0.20
C TYR A 93 -4.57 2.79 -0.25
N ALA A 94 -4.15 3.60 0.70
CA ALA A 94 -3.24 4.70 0.47
C ALA A 94 -2.27 4.84 1.64
N VAL A 95 -1.04 5.23 1.35
CA VAL A 95 -0.06 5.65 2.36
C VAL A 95 -0.05 7.18 2.37
N ILE A 96 -0.47 7.76 3.48
CA ILE A 96 -0.72 9.20 3.62
C ILE A 96 0.14 9.74 4.74
N ASN A 97 0.88 10.84 4.47
CA ASN A 97 1.58 11.57 5.50
C ASN A 97 0.58 12.18 6.50
N SER A 98 0.89 12.12 7.78
CA SER A 98 -0.03 12.52 8.85
C SER A 98 -0.55 13.94 8.71
N ASN A 99 0.29 14.90 8.30
CA ASN A 99 -0.10 16.27 8.06
C ASN A 99 -1.19 16.40 6.99
N TYR A 100 -1.09 15.66 5.90
CA TYR A 100 -2.09 15.65 4.84
C TYR A 100 -3.35 14.88 5.24
N ALA A 101 -3.22 13.83 6.03
CA ALA A 101 -4.36 13.11 6.60
C ALA A 101 -5.19 14.05 7.49
N ILE A 102 -4.55 14.78 8.38
CA ILE A 102 -5.21 15.76 9.27
C ILE A 102 -5.90 16.86 8.46
N SER A 103 -5.22 17.40 7.45
CA SER A 103 -5.78 18.41 6.55
C SER A 103 -7.02 17.91 5.82
N ALA A 104 -7.09 16.62 5.53
CA ALA A 104 -8.23 15.96 4.90
C ALA A 104 -9.29 15.49 5.92
N LYS A 105 -9.17 15.90 7.18
CA LYS A 105 -10.07 15.52 8.30
C LYS A 105 -10.08 14.03 8.61
N LEU A 106 -8.99 13.34 8.29
CA LEU A 106 -8.75 11.96 8.72
C LEU A 106 -8.04 11.97 10.07
N ASN A 107 -8.30 10.97 10.89
CA ASN A 107 -7.58 10.78 12.14
C ASN A 107 -6.49 9.72 11.91
N PRO A 108 -5.20 10.10 11.89
CA PRO A 108 -4.13 9.14 11.60
C PRO A 108 -4.11 7.93 12.55
N VAL A 109 -4.51 8.13 13.80
CA VAL A 109 -4.51 7.05 14.80
C VAL A 109 -5.73 6.14 14.66
N GLN A 110 -6.91 6.70 14.44
CA GLN A 110 -8.16 5.94 14.43
C GLN A 110 -8.50 5.36 13.05
N ASP A 111 -8.13 6.07 11.99
CA ASP A 111 -8.52 5.72 10.63
C ASP A 111 -7.46 4.92 9.88
N SER A 112 -6.23 4.81 10.43
CA SER A 112 -5.17 4.05 9.80
C SER A 112 -5.17 2.57 10.21
N LEU A 113 -4.75 1.71 9.28
CA LEU A 113 -4.53 0.28 9.54
C LEU A 113 -3.14 0.01 10.10
N ALA A 114 -2.19 0.85 9.77
CA ALA A 114 -0.81 0.76 10.22
C ALA A 114 -0.20 2.16 10.23
N MET A 115 0.75 2.38 11.11
CA MET A 115 1.52 3.61 11.21
C MET A 115 3.00 3.31 11.30
N GLU A 116 3.79 4.20 10.74
CA GLU A 116 5.21 4.26 10.99
C GLU A 116 5.45 4.48 12.49
N ASN A 117 6.34 3.74 13.09
CA ASN A 117 6.63 3.89 14.51
C ASN A 117 7.86 4.79 14.75
N SER A 118 8.05 5.23 15.98
CA SER A 118 9.14 6.11 16.36
C SER A 118 10.53 5.46 16.32
N SER A 119 10.59 4.14 16.14
CA SER A 119 11.85 3.40 15.98
C SER A 119 12.17 3.11 14.51
N SER A 120 11.35 3.59 13.59
CA SER A 120 11.66 3.54 12.17
C SER A 120 12.96 4.30 11.90
N SER A 121 13.91 3.63 11.24
CA SER A 121 15.26 4.15 11.02
C SER A 121 15.39 4.98 9.73
N TYR A 122 14.35 5.66 9.32
CA TYR A 122 14.29 6.46 8.10
C TYR A 122 13.46 7.72 8.29
#